data_622d50e995b88926a8ad1fe1f76a208b
#
_entry.id   622d50e995b88926a8ad1fe1f76a208b
#
_cell.length_a   1.000
_cell.length_b   1.000
_cell.length_c   1.000
_cell.angle_alpha   90.00
_cell.angle_beta   90.00
_cell.angle_gamma   90.00
#
_symmetry.space_group_name_H-M   'P 1'
#
loop_
_entity.id
_entity.type
_entity.pdbx_description
1 polymer ?
#
loop_
_entity_poly.entity_id
_entity_poly.type
_entity_poly.pdbx_seq_one_letter_code
_entity_poly.pdbx_strand_id
1 'polypeptide(L)'
;MYSVMIDELCKGLGLTVAFLCVDGGASPFFENRQGHSFASDALAAQFDRFRLRWIQTWCPEILIVADRWDCGSSGTAGFERKLRGFLREVAPFSRHQILVAPVPILGGIRDLNLLELVHWESRPDGTPGILRADGRQGLRNAVVEVMERMQEEFGGVRVVRPDLDLLLPDGQVRLLCGRRLLYIDEGHLSDEGAAQLRPLFATALTEALGHSQASTSGEGLEPEGRRMPLRFGSFDP
;
A
#
# COMPACT_ATOMS: atom_id res chain seq x y z
N MET A 1 3.87 6.31 -5.33
CA MET A 1 3.34 6.98 -4.12
C MET A 1 4.24 6.72 -2.91
N TYR A 2 4.31 5.52 -2.32
CA TYR A 2 5.07 5.25 -1.09
C TYR A 2 6.53 4.86 -1.30
N SER A 3 6.96 4.58 -2.54
CA SER A 3 8.23 3.90 -2.81
C SER A 3 9.46 4.63 -2.26
N VAL A 4 9.53 5.95 -2.44
CA VAL A 4 10.68 6.74 -1.95
C VAL A 4 10.72 6.71 -0.42
N MET A 5 9.61 6.97 0.24
CA MET A 5 9.50 6.98 1.70
C MET A 5 9.82 5.61 2.30
N ILE A 6 9.31 4.51 1.71
CA ILE A 6 9.59 3.14 2.16
C ILE A 6 11.07 2.79 1.95
N ASP A 7 11.65 3.15 0.81
CA ASP A 7 13.08 2.93 0.53
C ASP A 7 13.98 3.60 1.57
N GLU A 8 13.70 4.86 1.90
CA GLU A 8 14.43 5.60 2.94
C GLU A 8 14.27 4.97 4.33
N LEU A 9 13.05 4.54 4.69
CA LEU A 9 12.80 3.85 5.96
C LEU A 9 13.58 2.52 6.04
N CYS A 10 13.51 1.72 4.99
CA CYS A 10 14.22 0.45 4.91
C CYS A 10 15.73 0.65 5.02
N LYS A 11 16.30 1.63 4.31
CA LYS A 11 17.71 2.00 4.44
C LYS A 11 18.09 2.38 5.87
N GLY A 12 17.25 3.19 6.53
CA GLY A 12 17.45 3.59 7.93
C GLY A 12 17.41 2.43 8.92
N LEU A 13 16.69 1.36 8.58
CA LEU A 13 16.59 0.13 9.36
C LEU A 13 17.60 -0.97 8.93
N GLY A 14 18.48 -0.68 7.96
CA GLY A 14 19.43 -1.66 7.43
C GLY A 14 18.79 -2.75 6.57
N LEU A 15 17.58 -2.51 6.04
CA LEU A 15 16.83 -3.45 5.21
C LEU A 15 17.08 -3.20 3.72
N THR A 16 17.06 -4.29 2.94
CA THR A 16 16.98 -4.23 1.49
C THR A 16 15.52 -4.29 1.06
N VAL A 17 15.11 -3.41 0.15
CA VAL A 17 13.75 -3.37 -0.39
C VAL A 17 13.75 -3.59 -1.91
N ALA A 18 12.72 -4.28 -2.41
CA ALA A 18 12.43 -4.40 -3.83
C ALA A 18 10.97 -4.01 -4.08
N PHE A 19 10.74 -3.27 -5.16
CA PHE A 19 9.41 -2.79 -5.55
C PHE A 19 8.92 -3.56 -6.78
N LEU A 20 7.77 -4.23 -6.64
CA LEU A 20 7.07 -4.93 -7.72
C LEU A 20 5.77 -4.18 -8.03
N CYS A 21 5.92 -2.98 -8.56
CA CYS A 21 4.83 -2.04 -8.83
C CYS A 21 4.48 -2.01 -10.31
N VAL A 22 3.23 -1.66 -10.60
CA VAL A 22 2.73 -1.38 -11.95
C VAL A 22 1.95 -0.09 -11.90
N ASP A 23 2.21 0.81 -12.85
CA ASP A 23 1.36 1.97 -13.07
C ASP A 23 -0.05 1.53 -13.48
N GLY A 24 -1.07 2.18 -12.89
CA GLY A 24 -2.48 1.90 -13.21
C GLY A 24 -3.12 0.74 -12.46
N GLY A 25 -2.50 0.27 -11.38
CA GLY A 25 -3.22 -0.46 -10.33
C GLY A 25 -3.80 -1.80 -10.71
N ALA A 26 -2.98 -2.76 -11.10
CA ALA A 26 -3.43 -4.14 -11.02
C ALA A 26 -3.32 -4.59 -9.56
N SER A 27 -4.46 -4.77 -8.90
CA SER A 27 -4.52 -5.42 -7.59
C SER A 27 -3.77 -6.74 -7.64
N PRO A 28 -2.87 -7.02 -6.70
CA PRO A 28 -2.17 -8.28 -6.69
C PRO A 28 -3.20 -9.42 -6.61
N PHE A 29 -3.16 -10.33 -7.61
CA PHE A 29 -3.92 -11.58 -7.62
C PHE A 29 -5.46 -11.47 -7.64
N PHE A 30 -6.02 -10.32 -8.00
CA PHE A 30 -7.46 -10.15 -8.12
C PHE A 30 -7.91 -10.21 -9.58
N GLU A 31 -8.82 -11.11 -9.91
CA GLU A 31 -9.32 -11.34 -11.27
C GLU A 31 -10.09 -10.16 -11.89
N ASN A 32 -10.54 -9.21 -11.09
CA ASN A 32 -11.30 -8.08 -11.60
C ASN A 32 -10.42 -6.85 -11.79
N ARG A 33 -10.08 -6.60 -13.03
CA ARG A 33 -9.02 -5.69 -13.46
C ARG A 33 -9.55 -4.50 -14.28
N GLN A 34 -10.77 -4.06 -14.00
CA GLN A 34 -11.29 -2.86 -14.65
C GLN A 34 -10.39 -1.65 -14.31
N GLY A 35 -9.83 -1.03 -15.35
CA GLY A 35 -9.01 0.17 -15.21
C GLY A 35 -7.50 -0.05 -15.02
N HIS A 36 -6.99 -1.28 -15.21
CA HIS A 36 -5.53 -1.50 -15.21
C HIS A 36 -4.86 -0.98 -16.50
N SER A 37 -3.58 -0.63 -16.40
CA SER A 37 -2.78 -0.14 -17.54
C SER A 37 -2.24 -1.23 -18.46
N PHE A 38 -2.50 -2.50 -18.18
CA PHE A 38 -2.08 -3.59 -19.07
C PHE A 38 -2.91 -3.63 -20.35
N ALA A 39 -2.24 -3.96 -21.46
CA ALA A 39 -2.88 -4.11 -22.77
C ALA A 39 -3.92 -5.25 -22.80
N SER A 40 -3.85 -6.21 -21.87
CA SER A 40 -4.80 -7.32 -21.75
C SER A 40 -4.81 -7.96 -20.36
N ASP A 41 -5.92 -8.62 -20.02
CA ASP A 41 -6.04 -9.42 -18.79
C ASP A 41 -5.02 -10.57 -18.74
N ALA A 42 -4.64 -11.12 -19.89
CA ALA A 42 -3.63 -12.17 -19.98
C ALA A 42 -2.25 -11.65 -19.54
N LEU A 43 -1.87 -10.45 -19.95
CA LEU A 43 -0.62 -9.82 -19.55
C LEU A 43 -0.62 -9.47 -18.06
N ALA A 44 -1.73 -8.95 -17.54
CA ALA A 44 -1.90 -8.70 -16.13
C ALA A 44 -1.78 -10.00 -15.31
N ALA A 45 -2.39 -11.11 -15.76
CA ALA A 45 -2.24 -12.41 -15.11
C ALA A 45 -0.81 -12.98 -15.18
N GLN A 46 -0.09 -12.69 -16.26
CA GLN A 46 1.33 -13.04 -16.37
C GLN A 46 2.18 -12.29 -15.36
N PHE A 47 1.92 -11.00 -15.18
CA PHE A 47 2.62 -10.18 -14.20
C PHE A 47 2.32 -10.63 -12.76
N ASP A 48 1.08 -11.01 -12.46
CA ASP A 48 0.74 -11.56 -11.13
C ASP A 48 1.48 -12.88 -10.87
N ARG A 49 1.54 -13.78 -11.85
CA ARG A 49 2.34 -15.02 -11.74
C ARG A 49 3.83 -14.72 -11.54
N PHE A 50 4.34 -13.68 -12.19
CA PHE A 50 5.73 -13.23 -11.99
C PHE A 50 5.94 -12.75 -10.55
N ARG A 51 5.06 -11.87 -10.03
CA ARG A 51 5.14 -11.38 -8.65
C ARG A 51 5.09 -12.53 -7.64
N LEU A 52 4.18 -13.47 -7.82
CA LEU A 52 4.07 -14.63 -6.93
C LEU A 52 5.33 -15.49 -6.95
N ARG A 53 5.85 -15.82 -8.14
CA ARG A 53 7.12 -16.55 -8.27
C ARG A 53 8.28 -15.82 -7.61
N TRP A 54 8.30 -14.49 -7.73
CA TRP A 54 9.31 -13.67 -7.09
C TRP A 54 9.23 -13.79 -5.56
N ILE A 55 8.04 -13.66 -4.97
CA ILE A 55 7.79 -13.86 -3.54
C ILE A 55 8.24 -15.26 -3.09
N GLN A 56 7.86 -16.30 -3.84
CA GLN A 56 8.23 -17.70 -3.57
C GLN A 56 9.75 -17.95 -3.64
N THR A 57 10.43 -17.27 -4.55
CA THR A 57 11.87 -17.44 -4.76
C THR A 57 12.70 -16.70 -3.72
N TRP A 58 12.31 -15.48 -3.38
CA TRP A 58 13.08 -14.60 -2.51
C TRP A 58 12.70 -14.70 -1.04
N CYS A 59 11.51 -15.23 -0.75
CA CYS A 59 10.96 -15.37 0.59
C CYS A 59 11.19 -14.11 1.43
N PRO A 60 10.62 -12.96 1.02
CA PRO A 60 10.84 -11.71 1.73
C PRO A 60 10.35 -11.83 3.17
N GLU A 61 11.11 -11.36 4.13
CA GLU A 61 10.69 -11.38 5.54
C GLU A 61 9.42 -10.56 5.75
N ILE A 62 9.33 -9.41 5.08
CA ILE A 62 8.17 -8.51 5.13
C ILE A 62 7.66 -8.28 3.71
N LEU A 63 6.36 -8.50 3.49
CA LEU A 63 5.65 -8.20 2.25
C LEU A 63 4.69 -7.03 2.48
N ILE A 64 4.96 -5.87 1.86
CA ILE A 64 4.07 -4.71 1.92
C ILE A 64 3.16 -4.74 0.68
N VAL A 65 1.85 -4.72 0.91
CA VAL A 65 0.84 -4.75 -0.15
C VAL A 65 -0.01 -3.49 -0.08
N ALA A 66 0.13 -2.65 -1.09
CA ALA A 66 -0.61 -1.40 -1.22
C ALA A 66 -1.30 -1.35 -2.59
N ASP A 67 -2.58 -0.99 -2.59
CA ASP A 67 -3.37 -0.85 -3.80
C ASP A 67 -4.57 0.09 -3.57
N ARG A 68 -5.26 0.41 -4.64
CA ARG A 68 -6.56 1.09 -4.61
C ARG A 68 -7.68 0.06 -4.47
N TRP A 69 -7.81 -0.50 -3.28
CA TRP A 69 -8.69 -1.63 -2.96
C TRP A 69 -10.19 -1.37 -3.18
N ASP A 70 -10.60 -0.11 -3.22
CA ASP A 70 -11.99 0.33 -3.39
C ASP A 70 -12.47 0.33 -4.86
N CYS A 71 -11.61 -0.02 -5.81
CA CYS A 71 -11.94 -0.08 -7.24
C CYS A 71 -12.52 -1.40 -7.72
N GLY A 72 -12.56 -2.42 -6.84
CA GLY A 72 -13.01 -3.76 -7.22
C GLY A 72 -14.53 -3.87 -7.36
N SER A 73 -15.02 -4.51 -8.43
CA SER A 73 -16.45 -4.75 -8.69
C SER A 73 -17.03 -5.96 -7.94
N SER A 74 -16.20 -6.74 -7.23
CA SER A 74 -16.63 -8.00 -6.61
C SER A 74 -17.40 -7.86 -5.29
N GLY A 75 -17.63 -6.63 -4.83
CA GLY A 75 -18.22 -6.35 -3.52
C GLY A 75 -17.34 -6.83 -2.35
N THR A 76 -17.76 -6.50 -1.13
CA THR A 76 -16.97 -6.77 0.09
C THR A 76 -16.70 -8.26 0.32
N ALA A 77 -17.70 -9.13 0.10
CA ALA A 77 -17.52 -10.57 0.26
C ALA A 77 -16.56 -11.20 -0.78
N GLY A 78 -16.61 -10.68 -2.01
CA GLY A 78 -15.67 -11.08 -3.06
C GLY A 78 -14.25 -10.64 -2.74
N PHE A 79 -14.08 -9.42 -2.27
CA PHE A 79 -12.80 -8.88 -1.81
C PHE A 79 -12.23 -9.72 -0.66
N GLU A 80 -13.03 -10.00 0.37
CA GLU A 80 -12.60 -10.81 1.51
C GLU A 80 -12.10 -12.20 1.10
N ARG A 81 -12.85 -12.90 0.26
CA ARG A 81 -12.44 -14.22 -0.23
C ARG A 81 -11.11 -14.19 -0.98
N LYS A 82 -10.93 -13.18 -1.84
CA LYS A 82 -9.70 -13.02 -2.64
C LYS A 82 -8.50 -12.64 -1.76
N LEU A 83 -8.67 -11.68 -0.86
CA LEU A 83 -7.60 -11.28 0.07
C LEU A 83 -7.16 -12.45 0.95
N ARG A 84 -8.13 -13.20 1.50
CA ARG A 84 -7.85 -14.40 2.29
C ARG A 84 -7.10 -15.46 1.46
N GLY A 85 -7.51 -15.69 0.20
CA GLY A 85 -6.81 -16.59 -0.71
C GLY A 85 -5.37 -16.18 -0.95
N PHE A 86 -5.15 -14.90 -1.25
CA PHE A 86 -3.82 -14.32 -1.44
C PHE A 86 -2.94 -14.48 -0.20
N LEU A 87 -3.45 -14.12 0.98
CA LEU A 87 -2.69 -14.24 2.24
C LEU A 87 -2.28 -15.68 2.52
N ARG A 88 -3.17 -16.65 2.30
CA ARG A 88 -2.83 -18.09 2.44
C ARG A 88 -1.75 -18.53 1.45
N GLU A 89 -1.73 -17.97 0.25
CA GLU A 89 -0.76 -18.30 -0.78
C GLU A 89 0.63 -17.73 -0.47
N VAL A 90 0.71 -16.53 0.11
CA VAL A 90 1.99 -15.87 0.39
C VAL A 90 2.54 -16.14 1.79
N ALA A 91 1.72 -16.51 2.75
CA ALA A 91 2.13 -16.76 4.14
C ALA A 91 3.28 -17.78 4.29
N PRO A 92 3.38 -18.85 3.47
CA PRO A 92 4.52 -19.77 3.56
C PRO A 92 5.87 -19.15 3.15
N PHE A 93 5.85 -18.03 2.45
CA PHE A 93 7.02 -17.41 1.82
C PHE A 93 7.37 -16.05 2.40
N SER A 94 6.48 -15.45 3.19
CA SER A 94 6.71 -14.17 3.86
C SER A 94 6.17 -14.23 5.28
N ARG A 95 7.02 -13.93 6.23
CA ARG A 95 6.67 -14.03 7.66
C ARG A 95 5.67 -12.97 8.09
N HIS A 96 5.81 -11.77 7.56
CA HIS A 96 4.98 -10.62 7.89
C HIS A 96 4.38 -10.00 6.63
N GLN A 97 3.08 -9.74 6.64
CA GLN A 97 2.37 -9.06 5.59
C GLN A 97 1.82 -7.74 6.13
N ILE A 98 2.21 -6.63 5.52
CA ILE A 98 1.70 -5.29 5.83
C ILE A 98 0.70 -4.90 4.74
N LEU A 99 -0.58 -4.87 5.08
CA LEU A 99 -1.64 -4.39 4.21
C LEU A 99 -1.80 -2.89 4.41
N VAL A 100 -1.68 -2.12 3.35
CA VAL A 100 -1.89 -0.67 3.40
C VAL A 100 -3.32 -0.37 2.99
N ALA A 101 -4.12 0.13 3.92
CA ALA A 101 -5.51 0.52 3.65
C ALA A 101 -5.58 1.66 2.61
N PRO A 102 -6.69 1.80 1.86
CA PRO A 102 -6.84 2.83 0.86
C PRO A 102 -6.77 4.23 1.48
N VAL A 103 -6.06 5.13 0.83
CA VAL A 103 -6.12 6.56 1.19
C VAL A 103 -7.50 7.12 0.86
N PRO A 104 -7.98 8.14 1.59
CA PRO A 104 -9.19 8.86 1.22
C PRO A 104 -9.05 9.45 -0.19
N ILE A 105 -10.11 9.36 -0.99
CA ILE A 105 -10.15 9.96 -2.32
C ILE A 105 -10.91 11.28 -2.23
N LEU A 106 -10.36 12.29 -2.88
CA LEU A 106 -10.94 13.63 -2.88
C LEU A 106 -12.19 13.66 -3.77
N GLY A 107 -13.30 14.10 -3.21
CA GLY A 107 -14.55 14.25 -3.94
C GLY A 107 -14.61 15.57 -4.72
N GLY A 108 -15.21 15.52 -5.91
CA GLY A 108 -15.48 16.73 -6.71
C GLY A 108 -14.28 17.32 -7.46
N ILE A 109 -13.15 16.63 -7.50
CA ILE A 109 -11.90 17.14 -8.09
C ILE A 109 -11.63 16.57 -9.49
N ARG A 110 -12.49 15.74 -10.05
CA ARG A 110 -12.22 15.09 -11.35
C ARG A 110 -11.74 16.01 -12.46
N ASP A 111 -12.02 17.31 -12.33
CA ASP A 111 -11.67 18.35 -13.29
C ASP A 111 -10.70 19.41 -12.71
N LEU A 112 -10.28 19.29 -11.43
CA LEU A 112 -9.29 20.20 -10.85
C LEU A 112 -7.89 19.80 -11.31
N ASN A 113 -7.27 20.69 -12.07
CA ASN A 113 -5.86 20.54 -12.38
C ASN A 113 -4.99 20.98 -11.20
N LEU A 114 -3.72 20.62 -11.22
CA LEU A 114 -2.74 20.95 -10.19
C LEU A 114 -2.66 22.46 -9.90
N LEU A 115 -2.95 23.33 -10.89
CA LEU A 115 -2.95 24.79 -10.75
C LEU A 115 -4.12 25.28 -9.89
N GLU A 116 -5.27 24.64 -9.98
CA GLU A 116 -6.42 24.96 -9.11
C GLU A 116 -6.17 24.53 -7.67
N LEU A 117 -5.51 23.38 -7.45
CA LEU A 117 -5.06 22.96 -6.13
C LEU A 117 -4.04 23.94 -5.55
N VAL A 118 -3.08 24.44 -6.35
CA VAL A 118 -2.12 25.47 -5.94
C VAL A 118 -2.82 26.82 -5.65
N HIS A 119 -3.87 27.16 -6.39
CA HIS A 119 -4.66 28.36 -6.13
C HIS A 119 -5.40 28.28 -4.77
N TRP A 120 -5.82 27.08 -4.38
CA TRP A 120 -6.39 26.82 -3.05
C TRP A 120 -5.37 26.99 -1.93
N GLU A 121 -4.09 26.65 -2.16
CA GLU A 121 -2.98 26.94 -1.22
C GLU A 121 -2.82 28.43 -0.94
N SER A 122 -3.15 29.26 -1.91
CA SER A 122 -2.89 30.69 -1.90
C SER A 122 -4.04 31.52 -1.35
N ARG A 123 -5.11 30.92 -0.82
CA ARG A 123 -6.25 31.67 -0.27
C ARG A 123 -5.83 32.51 0.91
N PRO A 124 -6.07 33.85 0.85
CA PRO A 124 -5.65 34.79 1.88
C PRO A 124 -6.39 34.63 3.22
N ASP A 125 -7.53 33.94 3.21
CA ASP A 125 -8.44 33.78 4.36
C ASP A 125 -8.01 32.68 5.35
N GLY A 126 -6.90 31.99 5.06
CA GLY A 126 -6.39 30.95 5.95
C GLY A 126 -7.30 29.72 6.07
N THR A 127 -8.28 29.57 5.15
CA THR A 127 -9.14 28.39 5.12
C THR A 127 -8.26 27.14 4.92
N PRO A 128 -8.30 26.16 5.83
CA PRO A 128 -7.52 24.95 5.67
C PRO A 128 -7.90 24.31 4.32
N GLY A 129 -6.92 23.83 3.57
CA GLY A 129 -7.15 23.05 2.37
C GLY A 129 -7.82 21.73 2.70
N ILE A 130 -9.12 21.78 2.91
CA ILE A 130 -9.96 20.66 3.34
C ILE A 130 -10.96 20.41 2.23
N LEU A 131 -11.05 19.16 1.78
CA LEU A 131 -12.02 18.73 0.79
C LEU A 131 -12.85 17.55 1.36
N ARG A 132 -14.06 17.41 0.87
CA ARG A 132 -14.86 16.23 1.21
C ARG A 132 -14.27 14.99 0.54
N ALA A 133 -14.30 13.87 1.26
CA ALA A 133 -14.08 12.56 0.65
C ALA A 133 -15.15 12.31 -0.43
N ASP A 134 -14.80 11.49 -1.42
CA ASP A 134 -15.78 11.04 -2.42
C ASP A 134 -16.87 10.17 -1.78
N GLY A 135 -17.98 9.93 -2.52
CA GLY A 135 -19.13 9.14 -2.02
C GLY A 135 -18.82 7.65 -1.77
N ARG A 136 -17.58 7.20 -1.95
CA ARG A 136 -17.16 5.80 -1.75
C ARG A 136 -16.58 5.52 -0.36
N GLN A 137 -16.66 6.46 0.57
CA GLN A 137 -16.12 6.26 1.91
C GLN A 137 -16.68 5.01 2.60
N GLY A 138 -17.98 4.72 2.41
CA GLY A 138 -18.59 3.50 2.94
C GLY A 138 -17.96 2.21 2.38
N LEU A 139 -17.61 2.19 1.10
CA LEU A 139 -16.89 1.05 0.49
C LEU A 139 -15.47 0.92 1.05
N ARG A 140 -14.75 2.02 1.23
CA ARG A 140 -13.41 2.01 1.83
C ARG A 140 -13.45 1.51 3.27
N ASN A 141 -14.41 1.95 4.05
CA ASN A 141 -14.60 1.46 5.42
C ASN A 141 -14.83 -0.05 5.44
N ALA A 142 -15.71 -0.57 4.57
CA ALA A 142 -15.94 -2.00 4.44
C ALA A 142 -14.69 -2.81 4.01
N VAL A 143 -13.84 -2.23 3.15
CA VAL A 143 -12.55 -2.82 2.78
C VAL A 143 -11.61 -2.88 3.99
N VAL A 144 -11.53 -1.78 4.76
CA VAL A 144 -10.72 -1.72 5.98
C VAL A 144 -11.17 -2.76 7.00
N GLU A 145 -12.48 -2.88 7.25
CA GLU A 145 -13.03 -3.90 8.14
C GLU A 145 -12.65 -5.33 7.73
N VAL A 146 -12.60 -5.60 6.41
CA VAL A 146 -12.10 -6.88 5.91
C VAL A 146 -10.61 -7.06 6.23
N MET A 147 -9.79 -6.02 6.01
CA MET A 147 -8.36 -6.09 6.30
C MET A 147 -8.09 -6.31 7.80
N GLU A 148 -8.83 -5.65 8.67
CA GLU A 148 -8.73 -5.81 10.11
C GLU A 148 -9.11 -7.23 10.55
N ARG A 149 -10.16 -7.82 9.96
CA ARG A 149 -10.48 -9.24 10.18
C ARG A 149 -9.36 -10.18 9.70
N MET A 150 -8.69 -9.84 8.58
CA MET A 150 -7.52 -10.62 8.14
C MET A 150 -6.36 -10.50 9.12
N GLN A 151 -6.14 -9.32 9.71
CA GLN A 151 -5.13 -9.14 10.75
C GLN A 151 -5.43 -10.00 12.00
N GLU A 152 -6.71 -10.13 12.37
CA GLU A 152 -7.11 -11.01 13.49
C GLU A 152 -6.96 -12.51 13.16
N GLU A 153 -7.28 -12.89 11.92
CA GLU A 153 -7.21 -14.29 11.46
C GLU A 153 -5.77 -14.77 11.22
N PHE A 154 -4.90 -13.89 10.72
CA PHE A 154 -3.53 -14.21 10.34
C PHE A 154 -2.53 -13.50 11.25
N GLY A 155 -1.84 -14.23 12.12
CA GLY A 155 -0.93 -13.64 13.12
C GLY A 155 0.25 -12.83 12.56
N GLY A 156 0.61 -13.02 11.29
CA GLY A 156 1.68 -12.27 10.59
C GLY A 156 1.20 -11.02 9.84
N VAL A 157 -0.13 -10.78 9.78
CA VAL A 157 -0.71 -9.65 9.05
C VAL A 157 -0.80 -8.41 9.94
N ARG A 158 -0.47 -7.25 9.38
CA ARG A 158 -0.67 -5.93 9.98
C ARG A 158 -1.36 -5.02 8.99
N VAL A 159 -2.23 -4.15 9.48
CA VAL A 159 -2.92 -3.14 8.67
C VAL A 159 -2.37 -1.76 9.00
N VAL A 160 -1.82 -1.09 7.99
CA VAL A 160 -1.46 0.34 8.07
C VAL A 160 -2.65 1.16 7.61
N ARG A 161 -3.06 2.14 8.41
CA ARG A 161 -4.27 2.96 8.25
C ARG A 161 -3.95 4.42 7.89
N PRO A 162 -3.58 4.72 6.62
CA PRO A 162 -3.30 6.08 6.17
C PRO A 162 -4.51 7.02 6.32
N ASP A 163 -5.71 6.47 6.23
CA ASP A 163 -6.96 7.19 6.35
C ASP A 163 -7.13 7.87 7.72
N LEU A 164 -6.61 7.31 8.81
CA LEU A 164 -6.71 7.90 10.15
C LEU A 164 -5.93 9.21 10.28
N ASP A 165 -4.85 9.40 9.51
CA ASP A 165 -4.06 10.64 9.52
C ASP A 165 -4.56 11.66 8.49
N LEU A 166 -5.22 11.21 7.45
CA LEU A 166 -5.64 12.04 6.32
C LEU A 166 -7.14 12.42 6.38
N LEU A 167 -7.98 11.60 7.03
CA LEU A 167 -9.40 11.85 7.16
C LEU A 167 -9.70 12.50 8.51
N LEU A 168 -10.43 13.61 8.48
CA LEU A 168 -10.91 14.30 9.68
C LEU A 168 -12.20 13.65 10.18
N PRO A 169 -12.55 13.84 11.48
CA PRO A 169 -13.75 13.19 12.08
C PRO A 169 -15.07 13.51 11.38
N ASP A 170 -15.17 14.64 10.70
CA ASP A 170 -16.33 15.08 9.93
C ASP A 170 -16.40 14.53 8.50
N GLY A 171 -15.49 13.61 8.15
CA GLY A 171 -15.39 13.00 6.83
C GLY A 171 -14.71 13.88 5.78
N GLN A 172 -14.10 14.97 6.20
CA GLN A 172 -13.28 15.81 5.33
C GLN A 172 -11.87 15.25 5.22
N VAL A 173 -11.22 15.51 4.09
CA VAL A 173 -9.84 15.06 3.83
C VAL A 173 -8.89 16.24 3.99
N ARG A 174 -7.84 16.02 4.74
CA ARG A 174 -6.77 17.00 4.87
C ARG A 174 -5.99 17.09 3.56
N LEU A 175 -6.02 18.26 2.93
CA LEU A 175 -5.33 18.52 1.67
C LEU A 175 -3.94 19.11 1.88
N LEU A 176 -3.74 19.86 2.94
CA LEU A 176 -2.51 20.61 3.22
C LEU A 176 -1.90 20.19 4.57
N CYS A 177 -0.57 20.19 4.62
CA CYS A 177 0.21 20.24 5.84
C CYS A 177 1.07 21.53 5.81
N GLY A 178 0.70 22.52 6.61
CA GLY A 178 1.23 23.87 6.47
C GLY A 178 0.87 24.43 5.09
N ARG A 179 1.91 24.69 4.26
CA ARG A 179 1.75 25.20 2.88
C ARG A 179 2.01 24.15 1.80
N ARG A 180 2.12 22.88 2.16
CA ARG A 180 2.46 21.80 1.23
C ARG A 180 1.24 20.91 0.96
N LEU A 181 1.01 20.60 -0.31
CA LEU A 181 -0.04 19.70 -0.74
C LEU A 181 0.29 18.26 -0.33
N LEU A 182 -0.70 17.57 0.24
CA LEU A 182 -0.60 16.15 0.57
C LEU A 182 -1.02 15.25 -0.61
N TYR A 183 -1.66 15.80 -1.62
CA TYR A 183 -2.13 15.07 -2.80
C TYR A 183 -1.61 15.72 -4.08
N ILE A 184 -1.37 14.90 -5.12
CA ILE A 184 -1.05 15.36 -6.47
C ILE A 184 -2.27 15.31 -7.41
N ASP A 185 -3.26 14.49 -7.08
CA ASP A 185 -4.55 14.38 -7.77
C ASP A 185 -5.63 13.86 -6.80
N GLU A 186 -6.75 13.38 -7.32
CA GLU A 186 -7.90 12.93 -6.50
C GLU A 186 -7.59 11.75 -5.55
N GLY A 187 -6.59 10.93 -5.86
CA GLY A 187 -6.33 9.67 -5.16
C GLY A 187 -4.87 9.34 -4.92
N HIS A 188 -3.94 10.18 -5.38
CA HIS A 188 -2.52 9.95 -5.18
C HIS A 188 -1.91 10.99 -4.25
N LEU A 189 -1.17 10.51 -3.27
CA LEU A 189 -0.41 11.38 -2.37
C LEU A 189 0.80 11.98 -3.09
N SER A 190 1.13 13.21 -2.73
CA SER A 190 2.43 13.83 -3.02
C SER A 190 3.54 13.17 -2.18
N ASP A 191 4.79 13.52 -2.44
CA ASP A 191 5.91 13.09 -1.59
C ASP A 191 5.75 13.60 -0.15
N GLU A 192 5.21 14.80 0.04
CA GLU A 192 4.89 15.34 1.36
C GLU A 192 3.78 14.53 2.04
N GLY A 193 2.71 14.20 1.29
CA GLY A 193 1.62 13.35 1.80
C GLY A 193 2.12 11.96 2.19
N ALA A 194 2.99 11.35 1.40
CA ALA A 194 3.63 10.09 1.74
C ALA A 194 4.54 10.24 2.99
N ALA A 195 5.30 11.35 3.10
CA ALA A 195 6.17 11.61 4.24
C ALA A 195 5.40 11.76 5.55
N GLN A 196 4.17 12.31 5.53
CA GLN A 196 3.30 12.38 6.72
C GLN A 196 2.98 10.99 7.29
N LEU A 197 2.93 9.97 6.45
CA LEU A 197 2.62 8.60 6.84
C LEU A 197 3.85 7.81 7.31
N ARG A 198 5.05 8.40 7.25
CA ARG A 198 6.30 7.77 7.69
C ARG A 198 6.22 7.12 9.08
N PRO A 199 5.63 7.76 10.12
CA PRO A 199 5.53 7.16 11.45
C PRO A 199 4.73 5.87 11.47
N LEU A 200 3.62 5.79 10.69
CA LEU A 200 2.79 4.58 10.59
C LEU A 200 3.57 3.41 10.00
N PHE A 201 4.29 3.65 8.91
CA PHE A 201 5.11 2.62 8.28
C PHE A 201 6.31 2.23 9.14
N ALA A 202 6.95 3.20 9.81
CA ALA A 202 8.06 2.93 10.72
C ALA A 202 7.62 2.01 11.88
N THR A 203 6.47 2.29 12.48
CA THR A 203 5.89 1.45 13.53
C THR A 203 5.61 0.04 13.01
N ALA A 204 4.91 -0.10 11.89
CA ALA A 204 4.57 -1.41 11.33
C ALA A 204 5.81 -2.25 10.96
N LEU A 205 6.84 -1.62 10.40
CA LEU A 205 8.11 -2.28 10.08
C LEU A 205 8.87 -2.70 11.36
N THR A 206 8.94 -1.81 12.35
CA THR A 206 9.64 -2.10 13.62
C THR A 206 8.95 -3.22 14.39
N GLU A 207 7.63 -3.25 14.44
CA GLU A 207 6.87 -4.33 15.05
C GLU A 207 7.10 -5.67 14.34
N ALA A 208 7.06 -5.68 12.99
CA ALA A 208 7.36 -6.88 12.22
C ALA A 208 8.77 -7.42 12.52
N LEU A 209 9.78 -6.55 12.57
CA LEU A 209 11.16 -6.94 12.91
C LEU A 209 11.32 -7.38 14.37
N GLY A 210 10.64 -6.71 15.32
CA GLY A 210 10.70 -7.06 16.75
C GLY A 210 10.16 -8.46 17.03
N HIS A 211 9.10 -8.87 16.35
CA HIS A 211 8.56 -10.23 16.44
C HIS A 211 9.51 -11.28 15.83
N SER A 212 10.32 -10.88 14.84
CA SER A 212 11.33 -11.74 14.22
C SER A 212 12.45 -12.12 15.21
N GLN A 213 12.94 -11.17 15.98
CA GLN A 213 14.04 -11.40 16.95
C GLN A 213 13.61 -12.24 18.16
N ALA A 214 12.38 -12.09 18.62
CA ALA A 214 11.86 -12.86 19.75
C ALA A 214 11.72 -14.36 19.45
N SER A 215 11.55 -14.74 18.19
CA SER A 215 11.39 -16.15 17.78
C SER A 215 12.71 -16.86 17.47
N THR A 216 13.78 -16.13 17.18
CA THR A 216 15.12 -16.71 16.88
C THR A 216 15.95 -16.97 18.13
N SER A 217 15.58 -16.42 19.27
CA SER A 217 16.28 -16.67 20.55
C SER A 217 16.05 -18.07 21.14
N GLY A 218 15.26 -18.93 20.49
CA GLY A 218 14.94 -20.29 20.93
C GLY A 218 15.70 -21.44 20.25
N GLU A 219 16.27 -21.25 19.07
CA GLU A 219 16.99 -22.31 18.35
C GLU A 219 18.19 -21.71 17.61
N GLY A 220 19.39 -22.04 18.10
CA GLY A 220 20.65 -21.61 17.51
C GLY A 220 20.93 -22.33 16.19
N LEU A 221 20.41 -21.81 15.11
CA LEU A 221 20.84 -22.12 13.76
C LEU A 221 21.25 -20.81 13.08
N GLU A 222 22.57 -20.60 12.96
CA GLU A 222 23.11 -19.52 12.14
C GLU A 222 22.64 -19.70 10.68
N PRO A 223 22.00 -18.69 10.06
CA PRO A 223 21.74 -18.76 8.64
C PRO A 223 23.02 -18.51 7.87
N GLU A 224 23.57 -19.55 7.23
CA GLU A 224 24.60 -19.39 6.21
C GLU A 224 24.17 -18.34 5.18
N GLY A 225 24.96 -17.27 5.09
CA GLY A 225 24.71 -16.11 4.25
C GLY A 225 24.59 -16.45 2.75
N ARG A 226 23.38 -16.63 2.26
CA ARG A 226 23.10 -16.64 0.82
C ARG A 226 23.11 -15.23 0.26
N ARG A 227 24.31 -14.71 0.00
CA ARG A 227 24.46 -13.58 -0.95
C ARG A 227 24.39 -14.16 -2.37
N MET A 228 23.22 -14.09 -3.00
CA MET A 228 23.13 -14.31 -4.43
C MET A 228 23.35 -13.02 -5.21
N PRO A 229 24.16 -13.01 -6.26
CA PRO A 229 24.33 -11.84 -7.11
C PRO A 229 23.05 -11.58 -7.92
N LEU A 230 22.58 -10.32 -7.88
CA LEU A 230 21.49 -9.83 -8.72
C LEU A 230 21.89 -9.92 -10.19
N ARG A 231 21.48 -10.96 -10.90
CA ARG A 231 21.45 -10.97 -12.36
C ARG A 231 20.05 -10.62 -12.82
N PHE A 232 19.87 -9.37 -13.19
CA PHE A 232 18.70 -8.95 -13.97
C PHE A 232 18.83 -9.58 -15.35
N GLY A 233 18.06 -10.61 -15.64
CA GLY A 233 17.82 -11.04 -17.02
C GLY A 233 17.03 -9.94 -17.71
N SER A 234 17.51 -9.47 -18.87
CA SER A 234 16.76 -8.59 -19.75
C SER A 234 15.44 -9.26 -20.12
N PHE A 235 14.32 -8.58 -19.84
CA PHE A 235 13.05 -8.91 -20.44
C PHE A 235 13.10 -8.45 -21.90
N ASP A 236 13.30 -9.35 -22.83
CA ASP A 236 12.94 -9.10 -24.21
C ASP A 236 11.42 -9.26 -24.36
N PRO A 237 10.73 -8.32 -25.04
CA PRO A 237 9.28 -8.25 -25.19
C PRO A 237 8.71 -9.39 -26.04
#